data_d4e5ee7e9050f097ed3db44e3e72ad42
#
_entry.id   d4e5ee7e9050f097ed3db44e3e72ad42
#
_cell.length_a   1.000
_cell.length_b   1.000
_cell.length_c   1.000
_cell.angle_alpha   90.00
_cell.angle_beta   90.00
_cell.angle_gamma   90.00
#
_symmetry.space_group_name_H-M   'P 1'
#
loop_
_entity.id
_entity.type
_entity.pdbx_description
1 polymer ?
#
loop_
_entity_poly.entity_id
_entity_poly.type
_entity_poly.pdbx_seq_one_letter_code
_entity_poly.pdbx_strand_id
1 'polypeptide(L)'
;MAITKIHPIKSTLKKAIDYIVDPAKTDDKLLVSSFGCAVETADLEFEKTRLLAMQKGNNLAHHLIQAFEPGEVSYAQAHEIGRQLADEILGGKYEYVIATHINKEHCHNHIIFCAVDFAEHKKYISNRKSYAQIRRVSDRLCRENGLSVVAPGAERGKQYAEWDAQRKGTSYKQKLKIAIDRLIPISKDLDDLLRRLEAEGYEIKRGKYISFRAPGQERFTRAKTLGEAYTEEAIAERIKGKVILKTPKPERSGVSLLIDIENCIKAQQSAGYERWAKIENLKRAARTMVFLDQHGISHYTDLEQKITELQDSNEQTAAALKTAEHRLSDLALLIKHTATYKELKPLYSEYKKSHDKEKYLRGREREIILFEASARALKAAGVGDKLPDLAKLREEYSRLSEEKDRLYAEYGSLKKRMREYDAVKQNIDSILSPNRGQEQDKAL
;
A
#
# COMPACT_ATOMS: atom_id res chain seq x y z
N MET A 1 -6.91 12.53 5.48
CA MET A 1 -5.73 11.60 5.56
C MET A 1 -6.19 10.15 5.56
N ALA A 2 -5.86 9.35 4.53
CA ALA A 2 -6.27 7.94 4.52
C ALA A 2 -5.25 7.03 5.22
N ILE A 3 -5.75 6.11 6.04
CA ILE A 3 -4.95 5.08 6.73
C ILE A 3 -5.45 3.70 6.31
N THR A 4 -4.52 2.81 5.95
CA THR A 4 -4.86 1.44 5.55
C THR A 4 -4.41 0.41 6.58
N LYS A 5 -5.24 -0.61 6.82
CA LYS A 5 -4.96 -1.74 7.70
C LYS A 5 -5.52 -3.02 7.08
N ILE A 6 -4.74 -4.09 7.07
CA ILE A 6 -5.18 -5.40 6.57
C ILE A 6 -4.91 -6.48 7.61
N HIS A 7 -5.84 -7.42 7.77
CA HIS A 7 -5.70 -8.59 8.63
C HIS A 7 -6.41 -9.81 8.03
N PRO A 8 -5.96 -11.03 8.34
CA PRO A 8 -6.60 -12.24 7.84
C PRO A 8 -7.87 -12.57 8.63
N ILE A 9 -8.88 -13.11 7.93
CA ILE A 9 -10.06 -13.76 8.52
C ILE A 9 -9.80 -15.26 8.49
N LYS A 10 -9.81 -15.92 9.65
CA LYS A 10 -9.54 -17.36 9.80
C LYS A 10 -10.76 -18.17 10.21
N SER A 11 -11.81 -17.50 10.67
CA SER A 11 -13.07 -18.10 11.10
C SER A 11 -14.21 -17.10 10.88
N THR A 12 -15.44 -17.56 10.94
CA THR A 12 -16.64 -16.70 10.94
C THR A 12 -16.74 -15.73 9.75
N LEU A 13 -16.36 -16.19 8.54
CA LEU A 13 -16.40 -15.37 7.32
C LEU A 13 -17.78 -14.74 7.09
N LYS A 14 -18.85 -15.55 7.18
CA LYS A 14 -20.23 -15.06 7.03
C LYS A 14 -20.53 -13.90 7.97
N LYS A 15 -20.19 -14.03 9.26
CA LYS A 15 -20.41 -12.96 10.24
C LYS A 15 -19.61 -11.68 9.91
N ALA A 16 -18.41 -11.84 9.36
CA ALA A 16 -17.59 -10.69 8.96
C ALA A 16 -18.20 -9.96 7.75
N ILE A 17 -18.73 -10.68 6.77
CA ILE A 17 -19.43 -10.10 5.62
C ILE A 17 -20.73 -9.44 6.11
N ASP A 18 -21.56 -10.12 6.89
CA ASP A 18 -22.82 -9.57 7.42
C ASP A 18 -22.58 -8.29 8.24
N TYR A 19 -21.49 -8.24 9.00
CA TYR A 19 -21.10 -7.05 9.76
C TYR A 19 -20.80 -5.83 8.89
N ILE A 20 -20.09 -6.03 7.77
CA ILE A 20 -19.70 -4.90 6.90
C ILE A 20 -20.87 -4.42 6.03
N VAL A 21 -21.81 -5.31 5.67
CA VAL A 21 -22.96 -4.98 4.81
C VAL A 21 -24.21 -4.58 5.61
N ASP A 22 -24.08 -4.35 6.90
CA ASP A 22 -25.17 -3.96 7.79
C ASP A 22 -25.83 -2.66 7.29
N PRO A 23 -27.14 -2.67 6.97
CA PRO A 23 -27.86 -1.50 6.43
C PRO A 23 -27.70 -0.24 7.28
N ALA A 24 -27.72 -0.41 8.62
CA ALA A 24 -27.58 0.73 9.55
C ALA A 24 -26.21 1.44 9.47
N LYS A 25 -25.22 0.83 8.82
CA LYS A 25 -23.85 1.36 8.68
C LYS A 25 -23.52 1.83 7.28
N THR A 26 -24.32 1.42 6.27
CA THR A 26 -24.00 1.52 4.86
C THR A 26 -25.04 2.29 4.05
N ASP A 27 -25.79 3.19 4.68
CA ASP A 27 -26.86 3.95 4.05
C ASP A 27 -27.86 3.03 3.31
N ASP A 28 -28.51 2.14 4.07
CA ASP A 28 -29.43 1.12 3.55
C ASP A 28 -28.83 0.28 2.40
N LYS A 29 -27.55 -0.05 2.48
CA LYS A 29 -26.74 -0.80 1.49
C LYS A 29 -26.46 -0.05 0.18
N LEU A 30 -26.74 1.23 0.06
CA LEU A 30 -26.36 2.03 -1.11
C LEU A 30 -24.83 2.09 -1.30
N LEU A 31 -24.08 1.98 -0.18
CA LEU A 31 -22.63 2.01 -0.16
C LEU A 31 -22.02 0.60 -0.01
N VAL A 32 -22.63 -0.38 -0.68
CA VAL A 32 -22.13 -1.77 -0.75
C VAL A 32 -21.98 -2.18 -2.20
N SER A 33 -20.83 -2.76 -2.54
CA SER A 33 -20.55 -3.30 -3.86
C SER A 33 -19.80 -4.62 -3.74
N SER A 34 -19.80 -5.43 -4.79
CA SER A 34 -19.03 -6.67 -4.86
C SER A 34 -18.44 -6.88 -6.25
N PHE A 35 -17.42 -7.70 -6.31
CA PHE A 35 -16.79 -8.12 -7.55
C PHE A 35 -16.54 -9.63 -7.53
N GLY A 36 -16.87 -10.30 -8.62
CA GLY A 36 -16.67 -11.74 -8.77
C GLY A 36 -17.61 -12.62 -7.93
N CYS A 37 -18.47 -12.01 -7.11
CA CYS A 37 -19.45 -12.70 -6.27
C CYS A 37 -20.70 -11.84 -6.09
N ALA A 38 -21.82 -12.45 -5.68
CA ALA A 38 -22.96 -11.70 -5.17
C ALA A 38 -22.78 -11.48 -3.66
N VAL A 39 -23.20 -10.30 -3.17
CA VAL A 39 -23.03 -9.94 -1.74
C VAL A 39 -23.65 -10.98 -0.80
N GLU A 40 -24.86 -11.48 -1.16
CA GLU A 40 -25.63 -12.41 -0.38
C GLU A 40 -25.01 -13.82 -0.31
N THR A 41 -24.21 -14.19 -1.32
CA THR A 41 -23.62 -15.53 -1.48
C THR A 41 -22.11 -15.54 -1.39
N ALA A 42 -21.51 -14.40 -1.06
CA ALA A 42 -20.05 -14.20 -1.10
C ALA A 42 -19.28 -15.20 -0.21
N ASP A 43 -19.81 -15.56 0.95
CA ASP A 43 -19.20 -16.54 1.84
C ASP A 43 -19.14 -17.93 1.21
N LEU A 44 -20.19 -18.35 0.49
CA LEU A 44 -20.26 -19.61 -0.21
C LEU A 44 -19.35 -19.64 -1.45
N GLU A 45 -19.32 -18.54 -2.19
CA GLU A 45 -18.49 -18.40 -3.38
C GLU A 45 -17.00 -18.40 -3.01
N PHE A 46 -16.60 -17.67 -1.96
CA PHE A 46 -15.23 -17.69 -1.43
C PHE A 46 -14.83 -19.09 -0.96
N GLU A 47 -15.75 -19.80 -0.30
CA GLU A 47 -15.48 -21.18 0.13
C GLU A 47 -15.25 -22.10 -1.08
N LYS A 48 -16.07 -22.00 -2.12
CA LYS A 48 -15.89 -22.77 -3.37
C LYS A 48 -14.52 -22.45 -4.01
N THR A 49 -14.17 -21.21 -4.18
CA THR A 49 -12.88 -20.79 -4.73
C THR A 49 -11.71 -21.33 -3.90
N ARG A 50 -11.82 -21.31 -2.57
CA ARG A 50 -10.79 -21.85 -1.67
C ARG A 50 -10.62 -23.36 -1.77
N LEU A 51 -11.68 -24.13 -2.04
CA LEU A 51 -11.59 -25.59 -2.26
C LEU A 51 -10.74 -25.94 -3.48
N LEU A 52 -10.64 -25.03 -4.47
CA LEU A 52 -9.82 -25.20 -5.67
C LEU A 52 -8.35 -24.75 -5.46
N ALA A 53 -7.99 -24.26 -4.27
CA ALA A 53 -6.67 -23.72 -4.01
C ALA A 53 -5.55 -24.74 -4.21
N MET A 54 -4.53 -24.36 -4.99
CA MET A 54 -3.33 -25.20 -5.21
C MET A 54 -2.53 -25.44 -3.93
N GLN A 55 -2.64 -24.56 -2.93
CA GLN A 55 -1.92 -24.63 -1.68
C GLN A 55 -2.87 -24.56 -0.49
N LYS A 56 -2.69 -25.43 0.50
CA LYS A 56 -3.45 -25.38 1.75
C LYS A 56 -3.14 -24.15 2.57
N GLY A 57 -4.11 -23.60 3.32
CA GLY A 57 -3.94 -22.46 4.23
C GLY A 57 -5.16 -22.20 5.08
N ASN A 58 -4.94 -21.56 6.22
CA ASN A 58 -5.97 -21.36 7.26
C ASN A 58 -6.74 -20.04 7.07
N ASN A 59 -6.32 -19.16 6.16
CA ASN A 59 -7.05 -17.91 5.92
C ASN A 59 -8.25 -18.18 5.02
N LEU A 60 -9.42 -17.71 5.45
CA LEU A 60 -10.65 -17.76 4.66
C LEU A 60 -10.70 -16.57 3.70
N ALA A 61 -10.36 -15.40 4.19
CA ALA A 61 -10.36 -14.14 3.48
C ALA A 61 -9.36 -13.18 4.11
N HIS A 62 -9.19 -12.01 3.51
CA HIS A 62 -8.49 -10.88 4.08
C HIS A 62 -9.45 -9.71 4.21
N HIS A 63 -9.33 -8.96 5.31
CA HIS A 63 -10.10 -7.76 5.58
C HIS A 63 -9.18 -6.56 5.50
N LEU A 64 -9.34 -5.74 4.48
CA LEU A 64 -8.68 -4.47 4.29
C LEU A 64 -9.61 -3.34 4.74
N ILE A 65 -9.09 -2.44 5.54
CA ILE A 65 -9.79 -1.24 6.02
C ILE A 65 -9.04 -0.02 5.48
N GLN A 66 -9.76 0.93 4.90
CA GLN A 66 -9.27 2.25 4.49
C GLN A 66 -10.10 3.31 5.19
N ALA A 67 -9.50 4.09 6.09
CA ALA A 67 -10.17 5.13 6.87
C ALA A 67 -9.70 6.51 6.43
N PHE A 68 -10.63 7.45 6.31
CA PHE A 68 -10.39 8.84 5.89
C PHE A 68 -10.47 9.80 7.08
N GLU A 69 -9.93 10.99 6.90
CA GLU A 69 -10.07 12.09 7.87
C GLU A 69 -11.53 12.54 7.94
N PRO A 70 -12.07 12.85 9.13
CA PRO A 70 -13.43 13.37 9.25
C PRO A 70 -13.67 14.62 8.41
N GLY A 71 -14.75 14.61 7.61
CA GLY A 71 -15.16 15.75 6.78
C GLY A 71 -14.34 15.98 5.50
N GLU A 72 -13.32 15.16 5.22
CA GLU A 72 -12.44 15.35 4.05
C GLU A 72 -13.03 14.77 2.75
N VAL A 73 -13.92 13.79 2.85
CA VAL A 73 -14.43 13.03 1.70
C VAL A 73 -15.93 12.77 1.83
N SER A 74 -16.66 12.86 0.72
CA SER A 74 -18.06 12.42 0.69
C SER A 74 -18.17 10.89 0.71
N TYR A 75 -19.30 10.36 1.18
CA TYR A 75 -19.50 8.91 1.30
C TYR A 75 -19.40 8.17 -0.04
N ALA A 76 -20.00 8.75 -1.09
CA ALA A 76 -19.94 8.19 -2.43
C ALA A 76 -18.50 8.20 -3.00
N GLN A 77 -17.78 9.30 -2.80
CA GLN A 77 -16.37 9.41 -3.21
C GLN A 77 -15.47 8.43 -2.44
N ALA A 78 -15.69 8.28 -1.12
CA ALA A 78 -14.97 7.30 -0.31
C ALA A 78 -15.19 5.86 -0.81
N HIS A 79 -16.46 5.52 -1.14
CA HIS A 79 -16.79 4.21 -1.70
C HIS A 79 -16.11 3.96 -3.03
N GLU A 80 -16.12 4.93 -3.95
CA GLU A 80 -15.48 4.81 -5.26
C GLU A 80 -13.95 4.69 -5.15
N ILE A 81 -13.30 5.47 -4.26
CA ILE A 81 -11.87 5.33 -3.97
C ILE A 81 -11.55 3.94 -3.41
N GLY A 82 -12.40 3.40 -2.53
CA GLY A 82 -12.26 2.06 -1.98
C GLY A 82 -12.41 0.97 -3.05
N ARG A 83 -13.34 1.13 -3.99
CA ARG A 83 -13.55 0.23 -5.12
C ARG A 83 -12.33 0.23 -6.04
N GLN A 84 -11.83 1.41 -6.43
CA GLN A 84 -10.62 1.55 -7.25
C GLN A 84 -9.39 0.95 -6.55
N LEU A 85 -9.28 1.12 -5.22
CA LEU A 85 -8.21 0.48 -4.45
C LEU A 85 -8.30 -1.03 -4.51
N ALA A 86 -9.50 -1.61 -4.35
CA ALA A 86 -9.71 -3.06 -4.43
C ALA A 86 -9.38 -3.59 -5.84
N ASP A 87 -9.88 -2.94 -6.88
CA ASP A 87 -9.66 -3.34 -8.28
C ASP A 87 -8.16 -3.36 -8.62
N GLU A 88 -7.42 -2.33 -8.21
CA GLU A 88 -5.99 -2.23 -8.52
C GLU A 88 -5.13 -3.22 -7.73
N ILE A 89 -5.38 -3.40 -6.43
CA ILE A 89 -4.56 -4.32 -5.62
C ILE A 89 -4.88 -5.78 -5.85
N LEU A 90 -6.11 -6.10 -6.26
CA LEU A 90 -6.60 -7.46 -6.48
C LEU A 90 -6.53 -7.89 -7.96
N GLY A 91 -6.39 -6.92 -8.87
CA GLY A 91 -6.14 -7.15 -10.30
C GLY A 91 -7.24 -7.95 -11.00
N GLY A 92 -8.51 -7.82 -10.57
CA GLY A 92 -9.65 -8.53 -11.15
C GLY A 92 -9.63 -10.06 -10.99
N LYS A 93 -8.84 -10.60 -10.05
CA LYS A 93 -8.66 -12.06 -9.85
C LYS A 93 -9.26 -12.59 -8.55
N TYR A 94 -9.65 -11.72 -7.63
CA TYR A 94 -10.20 -12.10 -6.33
C TYR A 94 -11.64 -11.65 -6.21
N GLU A 95 -12.48 -12.53 -5.67
CA GLU A 95 -13.80 -12.09 -5.23
C GLU A 95 -13.64 -11.14 -4.05
N TYR A 96 -14.42 -10.06 -4.02
CA TYR A 96 -14.48 -9.18 -2.87
C TYR A 96 -15.86 -8.57 -2.65
N VAL A 97 -16.11 -8.18 -1.41
CA VAL A 97 -17.23 -7.33 -1.00
C VAL A 97 -16.63 -6.08 -0.36
N ILE A 98 -17.09 -4.92 -0.81
CA ILE A 98 -16.74 -3.63 -0.22
C ILE A 98 -17.99 -2.97 0.38
N ALA A 99 -17.83 -2.39 1.55
CA ALA A 99 -18.84 -1.60 2.22
C ALA A 99 -18.21 -0.34 2.83
N THR A 100 -18.86 0.80 2.67
CA THR A 100 -18.43 2.07 3.26
C THR A 100 -19.30 2.37 4.47
N HIS A 101 -18.69 2.43 5.65
CA HIS A 101 -19.36 2.73 6.90
C HIS A 101 -19.39 4.22 7.17
N ILE A 102 -20.57 4.72 7.53
CA ILE A 102 -20.86 6.14 7.80
C ILE A 102 -21.30 6.42 9.24
N ASN A 103 -21.40 5.36 10.05
CA ASN A 103 -21.94 5.44 11.42
C ASN A 103 -20.96 5.99 12.47
N LYS A 104 -19.81 6.51 12.05
CA LYS A 104 -18.80 7.15 12.91
C LYS A 104 -18.47 8.55 12.38
N GLU A 105 -17.77 9.34 13.19
CA GLU A 105 -17.30 10.67 12.79
C GLU A 105 -16.43 10.66 11.52
N HIS A 106 -15.78 9.53 11.23
CA HIS A 106 -14.96 9.34 10.05
C HIS A 106 -15.50 8.23 9.15
N CYS A 107 -15.51 8.51 7.86
CA CYS A 107 -15.86 7.53 6.83
C CYS A 107 -14.76 6.50 6.66
N HIS A 108 -15.09 5.23 6.49
CA HIS A 108 -14.12 4.16 6.27
C HIS A 108 -14.68 3.03 5.43
N ASN A 109 -13.84 2.53 4.53
CA ASN A 109 -14.13 1.39 3.67
C ASN A 109 -13.69 0.09 4.36
N HIS A 110 -14.54 -0.91 4.29
CA HIS A 110 -14.24 -2.29 4.60
C HIS A 110 -14.25 -3.11 3.32
N ILE A 111 -13.13 -3.73 2.97
CA ILE A 111 -12.99 -4.59 1.80
C ILE A 111 -12.64 -5.98 2.31
N ILE A 112 -13.56 -6.93 2.15
CA ILE A 112 -13.30 -8.36 2.45
C ILE A 112 -13.15 -9.09 1.13
N PHE A 113 -11.99 -9.69 0.90
CA PHE A 113 -11.68 -10.43 -0.32
C PHE A 113 -11.21 -11.85 -0.04
N CYS A 114 -11.50 -12.77 -0.95
CA CYS A 114 -11.13 -14.17 -0.85
C CYS A 114 -9.62 -14.35 -0.68
N ALA A 115 -9.20 -15.29 0.16
CA ALA A 115 -7.78 -15.58 0.36
C ALA A 115 -7.11 -16.28 -0.84
N VAL A 116 -7.89 -16.69 -1.84
CA VAL A 116 -7.46 -17.40 -3.05
C VAL A 116 -8.05 -16.71 -4.27
N ASP A 117 -7.28 -16.51 -5.32
CA ASP A 117 -7.80 -16.00 -6.59
C ASP A 117 -8.60 -17.07 -7.33
N PHE A 118 -9.67 -16.66 -8.01
CA PHE A 118 -10.55 -17.55 -8.74
C PHE A 118 -10.07 -17.90 -10.16
N ALA A 119 -9.01 -17.21 -10.64
CA ALA A 119 -8.47 -17.40 -11.99
C ALA A 119 -7.38 -18.47 -12.02
N GLU A 120 -6.41 -18.37 -11.12
CA GLU A 120 -5.23 -19.23 -11.05
C GLU A 120 -5.20 -20.11 -9.80
N HIS A 121 -6.16 -19.94 -8.88
CA HIS A 121 -6.27 -20.64 -7.59
C HIS A 121 -5.05 -20.51 -6.69
N LYS A 122 -4.31 -19.39 -6.84
CA LYS A 122 -3.16 -19.03 -6.01
C LYS A 122 -3.60 -18.24 -4.79
N LYS A 123 -2.87 -18.39 -3.69
CA LYS A 123 -3.14 -17.63 -2.48
C LYS A 123 -2.63 -16.21 -2.56
N TYR A 124 -3.39 -15.30 -1.95
CA TYR A 124 -2.93 -13.94 -1.69
C TYR A 124 -1.74 -13.94 -0.73
N ILE A 125 -0.65 -13.27 -1.14
CA ILE A 125 0.57 -13.16 -0.34
C ILE A 125 0.50 -11.90 0.51
N SER A 126 0.13 -12.06 1.78
CA SER A 126 0.05 -10.98 2.76
C SER A 126 1.41 -10.81 3.47
N ASN A 127 2.19 -9.81 3.07
CA ASN A 127 3.52 -9.52 3.63
C ASN A 127 3.84 -8.01 3.59
N ARG A 128 5.04 -7.63 4.03
CA ARG A 128 5.47 -6.21 4.05
C ARG A 128 5.44 -5.54 2.67
N LYS A 129 5.67 -6.29 1.58
CA LYS A 129 5.63 -5.74 0.21
C LYS A 129 4.20 -5.41 -0.20
N SER A 130 3.25 -6.34 0.05
CA SER A 130 1.83 -6.12 -0.24
C SER A 130 1.25 -4.98 0.61
N TYR A 131 1.62 -4.87 1.90
CA TYR A 131 1.21 -3.74 2.75
C TYR A 131 1.72 -2.39 2.23
N ALA A 132 2.97 -2.35 1.78
CA ALA A 132 3.54 -1.15 1.18
C ALA A 132 2.90 -0.81 -0.17
N GLN A 133 2.47 -1.80 -0.95
CA GLN A 133 1.74 -1.60 -2.20
C GLN A 133 0.35 -1.02 -1.92
N ILE A 134 -0.43 -1.63 -1.01
CA ILE A 134 -1.75 -1.13 -0.60
C ILE A 134 -1.67 0.34 -0.19
N ARG A 135 -0.70 0.69 0.66
CA ARG A 135 -0.51 2.07 1.10
C ARG A 135 -0.19 3.00 -0.06
N ARG A 136 0.74 2.63 -0.96
CA ARG A 136 1.12 3.46 -2.11
C ARG A 136 -0.05 3.73 -3.06
N VAL A 137 -0.86 2.70 -3.33
CA VAL A 137 -2.05 2.83 -4.16
C VAL A 137 -3.09 3.71 -3.48
N SER A 138 -3.39 3.47 -2.21
CA SER A 138 -4.31 4.32 -1.42
C SER A 138 -3.85 5.78 -1.38
N ASP A 139 -2.57 6.04 -1.10
CA ASP A 139 -2.01 7.40 -1.05
C ASP A 139 -2.06 8.09 -2.42
N ARG A 140 -1.87 7.35 -3.51
CA ARG A 140 -1.97 7.89 -4.87
C ARG A 140 -3.42 8.25 -5.20
N LEU A 141 -4.36 7.32 -4.99
CA LEU A 141 -5.78 7.57 -5.21
C LEU A 141 -6.31 8.76 -4.39
N CYS A 142 -5.86 8.90 -3.14
CA CYS A 142 -6.20 10.06 -2.32
C CYS A 142 -5.70 11.37 -2.94
N ARG A 143 -4.44 11.43 -3.41
CA ARG A 143 -3.90 12.64 -4.08
C ARG A 143 -4.63 12.97 -5.37
N GLU A 144 -4.94 11.96 -6.19
CA GLU A 144 -5.71 12.11 -7.43
C GLU A 144 -7.12 12.68 -7.20
N ASN A 145 -7.69 12.41 -6.01
CA ASN A 145 -8.98 12.94 -5.58
C ASN A 145 -8.89 14.18 -4.68
N GLY A 146 -7.73 14.83 -4.59
CA GLY A 146 -7.54 16.05 -3.80
C GLY A 146 -7.55 15.85 -2.28
N LEU A 147 -7.41 14.61 -1.81
CA LEU A 147 -7.40 14.28 -0.38
C LEU A 147 -5.99 14.30 0.20
N SER A 148 -5.89 14.57 1.50
CA SER A 148 -4.62 14.56 2.21
C SER A 148 -4.04 13.16 2.38
N VAL A 149 -2.70 13.04 2.42
CA VAL A 149 -1.99 11.79 2.68
C VAL A 149 -1.03 11.92 3.84
N VAL A 150 -0.81 10.82 4.55
CA VAL A 150 0.18 10.77 5.63
C VAL A 150 1.58 10.85 5.03
N ALA A 151 2.29 11.95 5.26
CA ALA A 151 3.71 12.02 4.92
C ALA A 151 4.46 10.91 5.68
N PRO A 152 5.34 10.13 5.00
CA PRO A 152 6.15 9.13 5.70
C PRO A 152 7.01 9.84 6.74
N GLY A 153 6.71 9.65 8.02
CA GLY A 153 7.57 10.12 9.10
C GLY A 153 8.94 9.43 9.04
N ALA A 154 9.99 10.11 9.48
CA ALA A 154 11.34 9.56 9.60
C ALA A 154 11.38 8.37 10.59
N GLU A 155 10.42 8.26 11.48
CA GLU A 155 10.31 7.22 12.48
C GLU A 155 9.31 6.12 12.07
N ARG A 156 9.54 4.88 12.55
CA ARG A 156 8.58 3.77 12.41
C ARG A 156 7.25 4.15 13.07
N GLY A 157 6.14 3.93 12.38
CA GLY A 157 4.80 4.15 12.92
C GLY A 157 4.60 3.45 14.27
N LYS A 158 4.03 4.17 15.22
CA LYS A 158 3.74 3.66 16.57
C LYS A 158 2.48 2.80 16.52
N GLN A 159 2.42 1.74 17.32
CA GLN A 159 1.16 1.02 17.54
C GLN A 159 0.16 1.96 18.23
N TYR A 160 -1.14 1.80 17.91
CA TYR A 160 -2.20 2.66 18.46
C TYR A 160 -2.16 2.72 19.99
N ALA A 161 -1.97 1.59 20.66
CA ALA A 161 -1.86 1.53 22.12
C ALA A 161 -0.70 2.39 22.68
N GLU A 162 0.45 2.40 22.00
CA GLU A 162 1.60 3.22 22.38
C GLU A 162 1.37 4.71 22.07
N TRP A 163 0.71 5.03 20.94
CA TRP A 163 0.33 6.40 20.59
C TRP A 163 -0.68 6.96 21.61
N ASP A 164 -1.70 6.20 21.99
CA ASP A 164 -2.70 6.61 22.99
C ASP A 164 -2.09 6.76 24.38
N ALA A 165 -1.23 5.82 24.78
CA ALA A 165 -0.47 5.93 26.04
C ALA A 165 0.46 7.15 26.05
N GLN A 166 1.06 7.51 24.91
CA GLN A 166 1.90 8.70 24.78
C GLN A 166 1.05 9.98 24.90
N ARG A 167 -0.12 10.02 24.23
CA ARG A 167 -1.07 11.15 24.33
C ARG A 167 -1.58 11.36 25.76
N LYS A 168 -1.81 10.28 26.49
CA LYS A 168 -2.25 10.29 27.90
C LYS A 168 -1.10 10.48 28.89
N GLY A 169 0.16 10.59 28.45
CA GLY A 169 1.33 10.70 29.32
C GLY A 169 1.67 9.44 30.12
N THR A 170 1.06 8.30 29.78
CA THR A 170 1.25 7.01 30.49
C THR A 170 2.28 6.10 29.83
N SER A 171 2.85 6.46 28.66
CA SER A 171 3.81 5.63 27.94
C SER A 171 5.11 5.44 28.72
N TYR A 172 5.41 4.19 29.08
CA TYR A 172 6.68 3.82 29.73
C TYR A 172 7.90 4.11 28.84
N LYS A 173 7.78 3.95 27.53
CA LYS A 173 8.88 4.25 26.59
C LYS A 173 9.19 5.74 26.54
N GLN A 174 8.16 6.58 26.58
CA GLN A 174 8.35 8.04 26.58
C GLN A 174 8.99 8.51 27.89
N LYS A 175 8.51 7.99 29.03
CA LYS A 175 9.10 8.27 30.35
C LYS A 175 10.57 7.89 30.40
N LEU A 176 10.92 6.69 29.88
CA LEU A 176 12.29 6.21 29.83
C LEU A 176 13.18 7.06 28.92
N LYS A 177 12.68 7.51 27.74
CA LYS A 177 13.42 8.44 26.87
C LYS A 177 13.73 9.75 27.57
N ILE A 178 12.73 10.35 28.24
CA ILE A 178 12.89 11.59 29.00
C ILE A 178 13.92 11.42 30.13
N ALA A 179 13.88 10.30 30.86
CA ALA A 179 14.86 10.01 31.92
C ALA A 179 16.29 9.88 31.35
N ILE A 180 16.48 9.14 30.25
CA ILE A 180 17.78 9.01 29.58
C ILE A 180 18.28 10.37 29.11
N ASP A 181 17.47 11.14 28.39
CA ASP A 181 17.86 12.44 27.84
C ASP A 181 18.25 13.46 28.94
N ARG A 182 17.56 13.41 30.09
CA ARG A 182 17.87 14.25 31.27
C ARG A 182 19.18 13.84 31.93
N LEU A 183 19.48 12.54 31.97
CA LEU A 183 20.67 12.02 32.68
C LEU A 183 21.95 12.08 31.82
N ILE A 184 21.86 12.08 30.48
CA ILE A 184 23.02 12.17 29.60
C ILE A 184 23.97 13.32 29.92
N PRO A 185 23.50 14.58 30.11
CA PRO A 185 24.40 15.73 30.35
C PRO A 185 25.18 15.64 31.66
N ILE A 186 24.65 14.91 32.66
CA ILE A 186 25.23 14.81 34.01
C ILE A 186 25.95 13.49 34.27
N SER A 187 25.99 12.59 33.30
CA SER A 187 26.63 11.27 33.39
C SER A 187 28.05 11.31 32.84
N LYS A 188 28.99 10.68 33.53
CA LYS A 188 30.41 10.59 33.11
C LYS A 188 30.61 9.59 31.96
N ASP A 189 29.90 8.48 32.04
CA ASP A 189 29.91 7.38 31.07
C ASP A 189 28.58 6.61 31.08
N LEU A 190 28.46 5.58 30.26
CA LEU A 190 27.26 4.74 30.16
C LEU A 190 26.93 4.05 31.48
N ASP A 191 27.97 3.56 32.19
CA ASP A 191 27.76 2.85 33.47
C ASP A 191 27.27 3.79 34.58
N ASP A 192 27.72 5.04 34.60
CA ASP A 192 27.21 6.09 35.50
C ASP A 192 25.76 6.42 35.18
N LEU A 193 25.38 6.52 33.90
CA LEU A 193 24.01 6.75 33.47
C LEU A 193 23.09 5.58 33.91
N LEU A 194 23.55 4.34 33.76
CA LEU A 194 22.77 3.17 34.19
C LEU A 194 22.54 3.15 35.69
N ARG A 195 23.59 3.43 36.50
CA ARG A 195 23.45 3.55 37.96
C ARG A 195 22.47 4.63 38.39
N ARG A 196 22.44 5.76 37.68
CA ARG A 196 21.49 6.84 37.95
C ARG A 196 20.04 6.44 37.62
N LEU A 197 19.84 5.70 36.52
CA LEU A 197 18.54 5.14 36.19
C LEU A 197 18.06 4.10 37.22
N GLU A 198 18.97 3.26 37.73
CA GLU A 198 18.67 2.33 38.81
C GLU A 198 18.25 3.07 40.09
N ALA A 199 18.95 4.16 40.43
CA ALA A 199 18.58 5.02 41.58
C ALA A 199 17.21 5.68 41.40
N GLU A 200 16.73 5.89 40.19
CA GLU A 200 15.37 6.36 39.87
C GLU A 200 14.33 5.23 39.84
N GLY A 201 14.72 4.01 40.17
CA GLY A 201 13.81 2.87 40.25
C GLY A 201 13.63 2.08 38.96
N TYR A 202 14.44 2.32 37.94
CA TYR A 202 14.45 1.49 36.73
C TYR A 202 15.25 0.21 37.00
N GLU A 203 14.68 -0.93 36.61
CA GLU A 203 15.42 -2.18 36.59
C GLU A 203 16.18 -2.33 35.29
N ILE A 204 17.47 -2.69 35.36
CA ILE A 204 18.36 -2.83 34.20
C ILE A 204 18.78 -4.27 34.04
N LYS A 205 18.56 -4.82 32.84
CA LYS A 205 19.05 -6.15 32.47
C LYS A 205 20.11 -6.02 31.38
N ARG A 206 21.36 -6.42 31.72
CA ARG A 206 22.48 -6.49 30.77
C ARG A 206 22.51 -7.85 30.09
N GLY A 207 22.49 -7.89 28.78
CA GLY A 207 22.59 -9.09 27.94
C GLY A 207 23.16 -8.70 26.58
N LYS A 208 22.81 -9.40 25.52
CA LYS A 208 23.20 -8.99 24.16
C LYS A 208 22.78 -7.53 23.84
N TYR A 209 21.75 -7.01 24.51
CA TYR A 209 21.29 -5.63 24.46
C TYR A 209 20.82 -5.22 25.85
N ILE A 210 21.10 -3.98 26.25
CA ILE A 210 20.56 -3.42 27.48
C ILE A 210 19.06 -3.31 27.39
N SER A 211 18.37 -3.70 28.44
CA SER A 211 16.92 -3.64 28.53
C SER A 211 16.51 -3.00 29.88
N PHE A 212 15.50 -2.16 29.82
CA PHE A 212 15.00 -1.37 30.95
C PHE A 212 13.59 -1.78 31.32
N ARG A 213 13.25 -1.76 32.60
CA ARG A 213 11.90 -1.91 33.11
C ARG A 213 11.60 -0.75 34.04
N ALA A 214 10.59 0.06 33.71
CA ALA A 214 10.16 1.15 34.56
C ALA A 214 9.32 0.65 35.73
N PRO A 215 9.22 1.37 36.86
CA PRO A 215 8.31 1.05 37.95
C PRO A 215 6.88 0.85 37.44
N GLY A 216 6.26 -0.27 37.81
CA GLY A 216 4.91 -0.65 37.36
C GLY A 216 4.81 -1.23 35.92
N GLN A 217 5.91 -1.43 35.24
CA GLN A 217 5.95 -2.06 33.92
C GLN A 217 6.18 -3.58 34.04
N GLU A 218 5.35 -4.40 33.35
CA GLU A 218 5.51 -5.86 33.37
C GLU A 218 6.69 -6.37 32.53
N ARG A 219 6.96 -5.76 31.38
CA ARG A 219 7.92 -6.24 30.38
C ARG A 219 9.10 -5.30 30.22
N PHE A 220 10.30 -5.89 30.07
CA PHE A 220 11.50 -5.13 29.73
C PHE A 220 11.42 -4.50 28.32
N THR A 221 11.86 -3.26 28.20
CA THR A 221 12.02 -2.52 26.95
C THR A 221 13.49 -2.49 26.56
N ARG A 222 13.85 -3.05 25.40
CA ARG A 222 15.25 -3.01 24.89
C ARG A 222 15.61 -1.60 24.44
N ALA A 223 16.82 -1.15 24.74
CA ALA A 223 17.36 0.16 24.34
C ALA A 223 17.13 0.45 22.85
N LYS A 224 17.46 -0.48 21.94
CA LYS A 224 17.24 -0.34 20.51
C LYS A 224 15.79 -0.12 20.06
N THR A 225 14.79 -0.50 20.89
CA THR A 225 13.37 -0.28 20.55
C THR A 225 12.88 1.11 20.85
N LEU A 226 13.70 1.92 21.56
CA LEU A 226 13.44 3.33 21.81
C LEU A 226 13.79 4.22 20.60
N GLY A 227 14.64 3.74 19.70
CA GLY A 227 15.10 4.45 18.50
C GLY A 227 16.61 4.41 18.36
N GLU A 228 17.13 4.83 17.19
CA GLU A 228 18.57 4.78 16.89
C GLU A 228 19.41 5.62 17.86
N ALA A 229 18.87 6.73 18.37
CA ALA A 229 19.55 7.62 19.32
C ALA A 229 19.66 7.07 20.75
N TYR A 230 19.04 5.91 21.01
CA TYR A 230 18.97 5.26 22.34
C TYR A 230 19.62 3.88 22.33
N THR A 231 20.43 3.54 21.32
CA THR A 231 21.30 2.37 21.38
C THR A 231 22.44 2.60 22.36
N GLU A 232 23.08 1.55 22.84
CA GLU A 232 24.19 1.63 23.82
C GLU A 232 25.31 2.51 23.29
N GLU A 233 25.69 2.29 22.01
CA GLU A 233 26.73 3.09 21.32
C GLU A 233 26.31 4.56 21.19
N ALA A 234 25.04 4.79 20.79
CA ALA A 234 24.52 6.16 20.60
C ALA A 234 24.46 6.93 21.93
N ILE A 235 24.03 6.30 23.00
CA ILE A 235 24.03 6.90 24.34
C ILE A 235 25.46 7.21 24.80
N ALA A 236 26.40 6.27 24.66
CA ALA A 236 27.78 6.48 25.04
C ALA A 236 28.45 7.63 24.24
N GLU A 237 28.14 7.75 22.94
CA GLU A 237 28.63 8.85 22.10
C GLU A 237 28.00 10.20 22.46
N ARG A 238 26.72 10.22 22.79
CA ARG A 238 26.01 11.42 23.26
C ARG A 238 26.60 11.93 24.60
N ILE A 239 26.96 11.03 25.52
CA ILE A 239 27.64 11.39 26.78
C ILE A 239 29.03 11.98 26.49
N LYS A 240 29.77 11.46 25.50
CA LYS A 240 31.09 11.96 25.08
C LYS A 240 31.04 13.24 24.24
N GLY A 241 29.84 13.77 23.94
CA GLY A 241 29.65 14.96 23.13
C GLY A 241 30.01 14.80 21.64
N LYS A 242 30.14 13.57 21.15
CA LYS A 242 30.43 13.29 19.73
C LYS A 242 29.15 13.19 18.91
N VAL A 243 29.03 14.01 17.86
CA VAL A 243 27.96 13.93 16.86
C VAL A 243 28.28 12.76 15.92
N ILE A 244 27.36 11.80 15.82
CA ILE A 244 27.50 10.65 14.90
C ILE A 244 27.40 11.16 13.46
N LEU A 245 28.51 11.13 12.71
CA LEU A 245 28.49 11.28 11.26
C LEU A 245 28.01 9.95 10.64
N LYS A 246 26.85 9.99 9.98
CA LYS A 246 26.31 8.82 9.25
C LYS A 246 27.28 8.45 8.13
N THR A 247 27.67 7.17 8.06
CA THR A 247 28.41 6.60 6.92
C THR A 247 27.64 6.86 5.61
N PRO A 248 28.32 7.29 4.53
CA PRO A 248 27.68 7.50 3.26
C PRO A 248 27.10 6.22 2.70
N LYS A 249 25.82 6.25 2.26
CA LYS A 249 25.21 5.16 1.51
C LYS A 249 25.93 5.01 0.17
N PRO A 250 26.01 3.75 -0.39
CA PRO A 250 26.63 3.53 -1.69
C PRO A 250 25.98 4.42 -2.76
N GLU A 251 26.81 4.99 -3.62
CA GLU A 251 26.41 5.91 -4.69
C GLU A 251 25.40 5.20 -5.62
N ARG A 252 24.24 5.80 -5.76
CA ARG A 252 23.26 5.35 -6.78
C ARG A 252 23.76 5.87 -8.14
N SER A 253 24.03 4.94 -9.07
CA SER A 253 24.26 5.28 -10.46
C SER A 253 22.98 5.88 -11.07
N GLY A 254 23.00 7.14 -11.44
CA GLY A 254 21.90 7.84 -12.05
C GLY A 254 21.99 9.36 -11.89
N VAL A 255 21.31 10.11 -12.74
CA VAL A 255 21.18 11.56 -12.61
C VAL A 255 20.33 11.86 -11.39
N SER A 256 20.80 12.75 -10.52
CA SER A 256 20.08 13.19 -9.32
C SER A 256 20.01 14.72 -9.30
N LEU A 257 18.95 15.24 -8.65
CA LEU A 257 18.71 16.68 -8.55
C LEU A 257 19.86 17.41 -7.85
N LEU A 258 20.15 18.64 -8.29
CA LEU A 258 21.06 19.55 -7.58
C LEU A 258 20.50 19.85 -6.19
N ILE A 259 21.39 20.06 -5.25
CA ILE A 259 21.04 20.44 -3.88
C ILE A 259 20.85 21.97 -3.88
N ASP A 260 19.69 22.43 -3.47
CA ASP A 260 19.46 23.86 -3.20
C ASP A 260 20.20 24.22 -1.93
N ILE A 261 21.39 24.85 -2.09
CA ILE A 261 22.29 25.19 -0.99
C ILE A 261 21.75 26.38 -0.23
N GLU A 262 21.13 27.33 -0.92
CA GLU A 262 20.64 28.59 -0.35
C GLU A 262 19.47 28.37 0.62
N ASN A 263 18.54 27.47 0.25
CA ASN A 263 17.38 27.14 1.08
C ASN A 263 17.61 25.90 1.96
N CYS A 264 18.81 25.31 1.94
CA CYS A 264 19.11 24.13 2.75
C CYS A 264 19.54 24.52 4.17
N ILE A 265 18.66 24.35 5.16
CA ILE A 265 18.91 24.59 6.59
C ILE A 265 20.25 23.98 7.07
N LYS A 266 20.62 22.80 6.58
CA LYS A 266 21.88 22.13 6.94
C LYS A 266 23.11 22.85 6.36
N ALA A 267 23.00 23.43 5.17
CA ALA A 267 24.07 24.20 4.56
C ALA A 267 24.26 25.56 5.28
N GLN A 268 23.16 26.16 5.70
CA GLN A 268 23.20 27.42 6.49
C GLN A 268 23.80 27.21 7.89
N GLN A 269 23.64 26.03 8.49
CA GLN A 269 24.10 25.71 9.84
C GLN A 269 25.51 25.08 9.90
N SER A 270 26.09 24.65 8.79
CA SER A 270 27.37 23.94 8.75
C SER A 270 28.17 24.25 7.51
N ALA A 271 29.26 24.99 7.66
CA ALA A 271 30.21 25.27 6.57
C ALA A 271 30.82 24.03 5.94
N GLY A 272 30.95 22.93 6.70
CA GLY A 272 31.41 21.64 6.19
C GLY A 272 30.40 20.99 5.26
N TYR A 273 29.09 21.07 5.60
CA TYR A 273 28.03 20.57 4.74
C TYR A 273 27.88 21.42 3.48
N GLU A 274 27.98 22.72 3.59
CA GLU A 274 27.95 23.65 2.44
C GLU A 274 29.04 23.36 1.41
N ARG A 275 30.30 23.18 1.86
CA ARG A 275 31.41 22.76 0.97
C ARG A 275 31.16 21.43 0.32
N TRP A 276 30.69 20.45 1.07
CA TRP A 276 30.34 19.14 0.52
C TRP A 276 29.23 19.25 -0.52
N ALA A 277 28.17 20.02 -0.26
CA ALA A 277 27.05 20.22 -1.17
C ALA A 277 27.48 20.90 -2.48
N LYS A 278 28.39 21.88 -2.43
CA LYS A 278 28.99 22.52 -3.62
C LYS A 278 29.73 21.48 -4.49
N ILE A 279 30.58 20.65 -3.89
CA ILE A 279 31.31 19.59 -4.60
C ILE A 279 30.36 18.56 -5.18
N GLU A 280 29.34 18.17 -4.42
CA GLU A 280 28.35 17.20 -4.86
C GLU A 280 27.51 17.74 -6.03
N ASN A 281 27.14 19.04 -5.99
CA ASN A 281 26.44 19.70 -7.09
C ASN A 281 27.30 19.76 -8.37
N LEU A 282 28.59 19.99 -8.26
CA LEU A 282 29.48 19.92 -9.41
C LEU A 282 29.52 18.55 -10.05
N LYS A 283 29.58 17.48 -9.23
CA LYS A 283 29.50 16.11 -9.72
C LYS A 283 28.15 15.80 -10.40
N ARG A 284 27.05 16.31 -9.86
CA ARG A 284 25.70 16.11 -10.43
C ARG A 284 25.54 16.87 -11.73
N ALA A 285 26.05 18.10 -11.83
CA ALA A 285 26.07 18.88 -13.05
C ALA A 285 26.90 18.17 -14.14
N ALA A 286 28.08 17.66 -13.80
CA ALA A 286 28.89 16.87 -14.73
C ALA A 286 28.16 15.60 -15.24
N ARG A 287 27.45 14.88 -14.36
CA ARG A 287 26.63 13.73 -14.77
C ARG A 287 25.46 14.13 -15.68
N THR A 288 24.86 15.30 -15.45
CA THR A 288 23.83 15.86 -16.33
C THR A 288 24.39 16.14 -17.73
N MET A 289 25.57 16.74 -17.82
CA MET A 289 26.23 16.99 -19.11
C MET A 289 26.58 15.70 -19.85
N VAL A 290 27.14 14.72 -19.17
CA VAL A 290 27.43 13.39 -19.73
C VAL A 290 26.15 12.72 -20.23
N PHE A 291 25.04 12.84 -19.50
CA PHE A 291 23.75 12.30 -19.92
C PHE A 291 23.28 12.97 -21.23
N LEU A 292 23.36 14.28 -21.33
CA LEU A 292 22.96 15.02 -22.55
C LEU A 292 23.80 14.59 -23.77
N ASP A 293 25.10 14.46 -23.60
CA ASP A 293 26.03 14.02 -24.63
C ASP A 293 25.71 12.58 -25.09
N GLN A 294 25.53 11.67 -24.14
CA GLN A 294 25.19 10.27 -24.44
C GLN A 294 23.85 10.09 -25.17
N HIS A 295 22.91 11.03 -25.00
CA HIS A 295 21.61 11.01 -25.65
C HIS A 295 21.51 11.94 -26.85
N GLY A 296 22.62 12.59 -27.25
CA GLY A 296 22.69 13.47 -28.40
C GLY A 296 21.81 14.73 -28.30
N ILE A 297 21.60 15.22 -27.06
CA ILE A 297 20.75 16.39 -26.78
C ILE A 297 21.63 17.63 -26.74
N SER A 298 21.56 18.45 -27.80
CA SER A 298 22.39 19.66 -27.95
C SER A 298 21.63 20.93 -27.60
N HIS A 299 20.31 20.94 -27.71
CA HIS A 299 19.46 22.09 -27.43
C HIS A 299 18.40 21.77 -26.38
N TYR A 300 17.97 22.78 -25.63
CA TYR A 300 16.91 22.63 -24.62
C TYR A 300 15.57 22.17 -25.22
N THR A 301 15.28 22.61 -26.44
CA THR A 301 14.10 22.19 -27.21
C THR A 301 14.10 20.69 -27.48
N ASP A 302 15.27 20.11 -27.79
CA ASP A 302 15.38 18.66 -28.03
C ASP A 302 15.09 17.85 -26.78
N LEU A 303 15.51 18.38 -25.60
CA LEU A 303 15.19 17.79 -24.30
C LEU A 303 13.68 17.82 -24.00
N GLU A 304 13.01 18.95 -24.28
CA GLU A 304 11.56 19.10 -24.08
C GLU A 304 10.78 18.18 -25.02
N GLN A 305 11.18 18.10 -26.28
CA GLN A 305 10.59 17.20 -27.24
C GLN A 305 10.72 15.74 -26.76
N LYS A 306 11.90 15.35 -26.27
CA LYS A 306 12.14 13.99 -25.79
C LYS A 306 11.34 13.64 -24.54
N ILE A 307 11.15 14.61 -23.65
CA ILE A 307 10.27 14.45 -22.48
C ILE A 307 8.81 14.25 -22.93
N THR A 308 8.34 15.05 -23.88
CA THR A 308 6.98 14.92 -24.43
C THR A 308 6.77 13.56 -25.08
N GLU A 309 7.70 13.09 -25.94
CA GLU A 309 7.63 11.76 -26.55
C GLU A 309 7.55 10.64 -25.50
N LEU A 310 8.32 10.76 -24.40
CA LEU A 310 8.29 9.78 -23.31
C LEU A 310 6.98 9.84 -22.52
N GLN A 311 6.41 11.02 -22.34
CA GLN A 311 5.10 11.20 -21.67
C GLN A 311 4.00 10.56 -22.52
N ASP A 312 3.94 10.85 -23.80
CA ASP A 312 2.96 10.28 -24.74
C ASP A 312 3.05 8.74 -24.77
N SER A 313 4.28 8.20 -24.87
CA SER A 313 4.51 6.76 -24.85
C SER A 313 4.09 6.12 -23.51
N ASN A 314 4.36 6.79 -22.38
CA ASN A 314 3.94 6.31 -21.06
C ASN A 314 2.41 6.33 -20.92
N GLU A 315 1.72 7.36 -21.43
CA GLU A 315 0.26 7.45 -21.42
C GLU A 315 -0.38 6.36 -22.29
N GLN A 316 0.15 6.14 -23.49
CA GLN A 316 -0.31 5.07 -24.39
C GLN A 316 -0.14 3.69 -23.73
N THR A 317 1.04 3.42 -23.15
CA THR A 317 1.30 2.14 -22.45
C THR A 317 0.40 1.98 -21.22
N ALA A 318 0.15 3.05 -20.48
CA ALA A 318 -0.77 3.02 -19.34
C ALA A 318 -2.22 2.75 -19.74
N ALA A 319 -2.68 3.34 -20.87
CA ALA A 319 -4.01 3.09 -21.42
C ALA A 319 -4.16 1.64 -21.92
N ALA A 320 -3.15 1.13 -22.63
CA ALA A 320 -3.12 -0.28 -23.07
C ALA A 320 -3.15 -1.25 -21.88
N LEU A 321 -2.37 -0.97 -20.83
CA LEU A 321 -2.38 -1.74 -19.58
C LEU A 321 -3.77 -1.78 -18.94
N LYS A 322 -4.43 -0.64 -18.82
CA LYS A 322 -5.77 -0.54 -18.24
C LYS A 322 -6.80 -1.34 -19.06
N THR A 323 -6.70 -1.29 -20.38
CA THR A 323 -7.58 -2.07 -21.27
C THR A 323 -7.35 -3.56 -21.11
N ALA A 324 -6.09 -4.00 -21.08
CA ALA A 324 -5.73 -5.41 -20.86
C ALA A 324 -6.21 -5.92 -19.49
N GLU A 325 -6.06 -5.13 -18.42
CA GLU A 325 -6.53 -5.47 -17.09
C GLU A 325 -8.04 -5.62 -17.02
N HIS A 326 -8.79 -4.72 -17.68
CA HIS A 326 -10.25 -4.79 -17.75
C HIS A 326 -10.68 -6.07 -18.47
N ARG A 327 -10.08 -6.35 -19.63
CA ARG A 327 -10.39 -7.56 -20.43
C ARG A 327 -10.06 -8.85 -19.66
N LEU A 328 -8.93 -8.89 -18.95
CA LEU A 328 -8.56 -10.02 -18.09
C LEU A 328 -9.57 -10.25 -16.97
N SER A 329 -10.08 -9.17 -16.37
CA SER A 329 -11.12 -9.23 -15.35
C SER A 329 -12.42 -9.85 -15.90
N ASP A 330 -12.88 -9.39 -17.06
CA ASP A 330 -14.08 -9.90 -17.72
C ASP A 330 -13.94 -11.40 -18.08
N LEU A 331 -12.80 -11.77 -18.67
CA LEU A 331 -12.50 -13.17 -18.99
C LEU A 331 -12.44 -14.06 -17.76
N ALA A 332 -11.82 -13.58 -16.67
CA ALA A 332 -11.75 -14.32 -15.42
C ALA A 332 -13.14 -14.60 -14.82
N LEU A 333 -14.03 -13.60 -14.85
CA LEU A 333 -15.42 -13.77 -14.44
C LEU A 333 -16.19 -14.77 -15.34
N LEU A 334 -16.04 -14.67 -16.65
CA LEU A 334 -16.65 -15.61 -17.59
C LEU A 334 -16.17 -17.03 -17.36
N ILE A 335 -14.87 -17.25 -17.15
CA ILE A 335 -14.30 -18.56 -16.86
C ILE A 335 -14.88 -19.11 -15.57
N LYS A 336 -14.90 -18.34 -14.48
CA LYS A 336 -15.44 -18.73 -13.18
C LYS A 336 -16.90 -19.19 -13.29
N HIS A 337 -17.75 -18.32 -13.82
CA HIS A 337 -19.19 -18.60 -13.87
C HIS A 337 -19.54 -19.69 -14.87
N THR A 338 -18.84 -19.77 -16.00
CA THR A 338 -19.03 -20.86 -16.98
C THR A 338 -18.62 -22.22 -16.40
N ALA A 339 -17.51 -22.28 -15.66
CA ALA A 339 -17.07 -23.50 -14.99
C ALA A 339 -18.07 -23.97 -13.94
N THR A 340 -18.49 -23.03 -13.05
CA THR A 340 -19.48 -23.33 -11.99
C THR A 340 -20.82 -23.77 -12.57
N TYR A 341 -21.30 -23.10 -13.62
CA TYR A 341 -22.54 -23.47 -14.29
C TYR A 341 -22.48 -24.87 -14.91
N LYS A 342 -21.40 -25.21 -15.64
CA LYS A 342 -21.21 -26.55 -16.25
C LYS A 342 -21.15 -27.64 -15.20
N GLU A 343 -20.43 -27.42 -14.11
CA GLU A 343 -20.26 -28.36 -13.01
C GLU A 343 -21.59 -28.66 -12.30
N LEU A 344 -22.38 -27.64 -12.02
CA LEU A 344 -23.60 -27.76 -11.20
C LEU A 344 -24.88 -27.98 -12.02
N LYS A 345 -24.83 -27.89 -13.36
CA LYS A 345 -25.97 -28.07 -14.25
C LYS A 345 -26.66 -29.46 -14.09
N PRO A 346 -25.94 -30.61 -13.98
CA PRO A 346 -26.57 -31.88 -13.76
C PRO A 346 -27.42 -31.90 -12.48
N LEU A 347 -26.83 -31.44 -11.36
CA LEU A 347 -27.49 -31.36 -10.07
C LEU A 347 -28.75 -30.50 -10.09
N TYR A 348 -28.67 -29.31 -10.74
CA TYR A 348 -29.81 -28.40 -10.88
C TYR A 348 -30.92 -29.02 -11.77
N SER A 349 -30.57 -29.82 -12.78
CA SER A 349 -31.50 -30.52 -13.62
C SER A 349 -32.26 -31.63 -12.84
N GLU A 350 -31.59 -32.32 -11.93
CA GLU A 350 -32.19 -33.28 -10.99
C GLU A 350 -33.14 -32.57 -10.02
N TYR A 351 -32.72 -31.41 -9.46
CA TYR A 351 -33.55 -30.57 -8.60
C TYR A 351 -34.87 -30.19 -9.29
N LYS A 352 -34.78 -29.74 -10.57
CA LYS A 352 -35.98 -29.34 -11.32
C LYS A 352 -36.96 -30.51 -11.57
N LYS A 353 -36.43 -31.73 -11.71
CA LYS A 353 -37.23 -32.96 -11.93
C LYS A 353 -37.74 -33.59 -10.64
N SER A 354 -37.18 -33.19 -9.49
CA SER A 354 -37.56 -33.75 -8.19
C SER A 354 -39.01 -33.39 -7.84
N HIS A 355 -39.76 -34.40 -7.38
CA HIS A 355 -41.16 -34.25 -6.94
C HIS A 355 -41.24 -33.56 -5.58
N ASP A 356 -40.22 -33.77 -4.70
CA ASP A 356 -40.07 -33.12 -3.38
C ASP A 356 -38.86 -32.22 -3.40
N LYS A 357 -39.09 -30.94 -3.74
CA LYS A 357 -38.05 -29.94 -3.86
C LYS A 357 -37.44 -29.59 -2.52
N GLU A 358 -38.25 -29.56 -1.44
CA GLU A 358 -37.75 -29.22 -0.10
C GLU A 358 -36.79 -30.28 0.44
N LYS A 359 -37.13 -31.56 0.25
CA LYS A 359 -36.27 -32.66 0.65
C LYS A 359 -34.97 -32.69 -0.16
N TYR A 360 -35.01 -32.35 -1.45
CA TYR A 360 -33.83 -32.27 -2.30
C TYR A 360 -32.93 -31.12 -1.91
N LEU A 361 -33.50 -29.97 -1.50
CA LEU A 361 -32.78 -28.80 -1.01
C LEU A 361 -32.03 -29.08 0.30
N ARG A 362 -32.59 -29.92 1.18
CA ARG A 362 -31.94 -30.28 2.45
C ARG A 362 -30.62 -31.01 2.18
N GLY A 363 -29.49 -30.28 2.29
CA GLY A 363 -28.14 -30.79 2.07
C GLY A 363 -27.48 -30.41 0.75
N ARG A 364 -28.21 -29.79 -0.20
CA ARG A 364 -27.69 -29.33 -1.51
C ARG A 364 -28.06 -27.89 -1.83
N GLU A 365 -28.52 -27.18 -0.84
CA GLU A 365 -28.94 -25.76 -0.98
C GLU A 365 -27.82 -24.89 -1.51
N ARG A 366 -26.59 -25.11 -1.04
CA ARG A 366 -25.40 -24.34 -1.46
C ARG A 366 -25.12 -24.47 -2.95
N GLU A 367 -25.16 -25.69 -3.48
CA GLU A 367 -24.89 -25.95 -4.89
C GLU A 367 -25.96 -25.31 -5.79
N ILE A 368 -27.22 -25.35 -5.35
CA ILE A 368 -28.34 -24.74 -6.09
C ILE A 368 -28.17 -23.19 -6.10
N ILE A 369 -27.87 -22.59 -4.95
CA ILE A 369 -27.62 -21.14 -4.85
C ILE A 369 -26.44 -20.72 -5.74
N LEU A 370 -25.33 -21.48 -5.73
CA LEU A 370 -24.16 -21.19 -6.56
C LEU A 370 -24.46 -21.34 -8.06
N PHE A 371 -25.29 -22.32 -8.45
CA PHE A 371 -25.74 -22.46 -9.84
C PHE A 371 -26.56 -21.25 -10.30
N GLU A 372 -27.54 -20.86 -9.49
CA GLU A 372 -28.43 -19.71 -9.80
C GLU A 372 -27.66 -18.39 -9.85
N ALA A 373 -26.71 -18.18 -8.93
CA ALA A 373 -25.81 -17.02 -8.94
C ALA A 373 -24.98 -16.97 -10.23
N SER A 374 -24.40 -18.13 -10.63
CA SER A 374 -23.61 -18.22 -11.86
C SER A 374 -24.46 -18.02 -13.11
N ALA A 375 -25.69 -18.55 -13.14
CA ALA A 375 -26.64 -18.36 -14.25
C ALA A 375 -27.01 -16.88 -14.41
N ARG A 376 -27.28 -16.17 -13.29
CA ARG A 376 -27.56 -14.74 -13.29
C ARG A 376 -26.37 -13.91 -13.79
N ALA A 377 -25.15 -14.24 -13.33
CA ALA A 377 -23.94 -13.55 -13.74
C ALA A 377 -23.63 -13.73 -15.25
N LEU A 378 -23.79 -14.96 -15.78
CA LEU A 378 -23.62 -15.24 -17.21
C LEU A 378 -24.67 -14.48 -18.07
N LYS A 379 -25.91 -14.42 -17.61
CA LYS A 379 -26.97 -13.65 -18.28
C LYS A 379 -26.65 -12.14 -18.27
N ALA A 380 -26.18 -11.63 -17.15
CA ALA A 380 -25.77 -10.22 -17.05
C ALA A 380 -24.57 -9.90 -17.96
N ALA A 381 -23.64 -10.86 -18.15
CA ALA A 381 -22.52 -10.75 -19.07
C ALA A 381 -22.92 -10.94 -20.56
N GLY A 382 -24.21 -11.07 -20.88
CA GLY A 382 -24.70 -11.20 -22.24
C GLY A 382 -24.48 -12.59 -22.85
N VAL A 383 -24.18 -13.60 -22.04
CA VAL A 383 -24.04 -14.99 -22.53
C VAL A 383 -25.42 -15.55 -22.83
N GLY A 384 -25.68 -15.84 -24.10
CA GLY A 384 -26.92 -16.48 -24.55
C GLY A 384 -27.00 -17.97 -24.20
N ASP A 385 -27.88 -18.72 -24.90
CA ASP A 385 -28.11 -20.16 -24.63
C ASP A 385 -26.88 -21.05 -24.84
N LYS A 386 -25.94 -20.61 -25.66
CA LYS A 386 -24.70 -21.34 -25.96
C LYS A 386 -23.57 -20.86 -25.06
N LEU A 387 -23.19 -21.69 -24.09
CA LEU A 387 -22.07 -21.40 -23.21
C LEU A 387 -20.74 -21.32 -23.97
N PRO A 388 -19.87 -20.39 -23.63
CA PRO A 388 -18.56 -20.31 -24.25
C PRO A 388 -17.67 -21.51 -23.90
N ASP A 389 -16.68 -21.75 -24.75
CA ASP A 389 -15.71 -22.81 -24.55
C ASP A 389 -14.66 -22.40 -23.51
N LEU A 390 -14.60 -23.14 -22.40
CA LEU A 390 -13.68 -22.88 -21.31
C LEU A 390 -12.20 -22.97 -21.73
N ALA A 391 -11.87 -23.86 -22.68
CA ALA A 391 -10.50 -24.02 -23.15
C ALA A 391 -10.04 -22.73 -23.88
N LYS A 392 -10.88 -22.24 -24.78
CA LYS A 392 -10.60 -21.01 -25.54
C LYS A 392 -10.53 -19.78 -24.63
N LEU A 393 -11.42 -19.68 -23.64
CA LEU A 393 -11.38 -18.57 -22.66
C LEU A 393 -10.08 -18.59 -21.83
N ARG A 394 -9.63 -19.76 -21.40
CA ARG A 394 -8.37 -19.90 -20.66
C ARG A 394 -7.15 -19.60 -21.51
N GLU A 395 -7.15 -20.00 -22.77
CA GLU A 395 -6.08 -19.66 -23.74
C GLU A 395 -6.00 -18.15 -23.97
N GLU A 396 -7.14 -17.49 -24.21
CA GLU A 396 -7.21 -16.04 -24.35
C GLU A 396 -6.72 -15.34 -23.09
N TYR A 397 -7.14 -15.80 -21.91
CA TYR A 397 -6.70 -15.28 -20.60
C TYR A 397 -5.18 -15.38 -20.43
N SER A 398 -4.58 -16.54 -20.77
CA SER A 398 -3.14 -16.76 -20.67
C SER A 398 -2.38 -15.80 -21.57
N ARG A 399 -2.80 -15.68 -22.85
CA ARG A 399 -2.19 -14.77 -23.82
C ARG A 399 -2.25 -13.30 -23.36
N LEU A 400 -3.41 -12.86 -22.88
CA LEU A 400 -3.57 -11.49 -22.39
C LEU A 400 -2.79 -11.24 -21.11
N SER A 401 -2.62 -12.25 -20.25
CA SER A 401 -1.79 -12.15 -19.05
C SER A 401 -0.31 -11.96 -19.40
N GLU A 402 0.20 -12.68 -20.41
CA GLU A 402 1.57 -12.49 -20.89
C GLU A 402 1.76 -11.11 -21.55
N GLU A 403 0.79 -10.64 -22.31
CA GLU A 403 0.80 -9.30 -22.91
C GLU A 403 0.83 -8.22 -21.81
N LYS A 404 0.00 -8.34 -20.78
CA LYS A 404 0.00 -7.43 -19.64
C LYS A 404 1.37 -7.39 -18.93
N ASP A 405 2.01 -8.54 -18.73
CA ASP A 405 3.33 -8.59 -18.08
C ASP A 405 4.41 -7.88 -18.92
N ARG A 406 4.34 -7.97 -20.26
CA ARG A 406 5.21 -7.21 -21.16
C ARG A 406 4.97 -5.70 -21.06
N LEU A 407 3.70 -5.28 -21.12
CA LEU A 407 3.32 -3.87 -20.98
C LEU A 407 3.74 -3.30 -19.62
N TYR A 408 3.68 -4.11 -18.55
CA TYR A 408 4.11 -3.71 -17.21
C TYR A 408 5.63 -3.48 -17.13
N ALA A 409 6.41 -4.33 -17.79
CA ALA A 409 7.86 -4.16 -17.89
C ALA A 409 8.24 -2.90 -18.67
N GLU A 410 7.55 -2.66 -19.80
CA GLU A 410 7.72 -1.46 -20.63
C GLU A 410 7.35 -0.18 -19.86
N TYR A 411 6.20 -0.15 -19.20
CA TYR A 411 5.75 0.96 -18.36
C TYR A 411 6.76 1.28 -17.25
N GLY A 412 7.31 0.25 -16.61
CA GLY A 412 8.36 0.40 -15.60
C GLY A 412 9.63 1.03 -16.13
N SER A 413 10.04 0.63 -17.35
CA SER A 413 11.19 1.19 -18.07
C SER A 413 10.96 2.66 -18.45
N LEU A 414 9.80 2.98 -19.05
CA LEU A 414 9.42 4.34 -19.41
C LEU A 414 9.40 5.26 -18.19
N LYS A 415 8.79 4.84 -17.09
CA LYS A 415 8.81 5.63 -15.81
C LYS A 415 10.21 5.89 -15.27
N LYS A 416 11.13 4.93 -15.42
CA LYS A 416 12.52 5.15 -15.01
C LYS A 416 13.19 6.20 -15.88
N ARG A 417 13.03 6.08 -17.19
CA ARG A 417 13.58 7.05 -18.16
C ARG A 417 13.01 8.45 -17.93
N MET A 418 11.69 8.58 -17.79
CA MET A 418 11.05 9.89 -17.52
C MET A 418 11.67 10.57 -16.29
N ARG A 419 11.86 9.86 -15.18
CA ARG A 419 12.50 10.43 -13.97
C ARG A 419 13.92 10.90 -14.21
N GLU A 420 14.68 10.22 -15.07
CA GLU A 420 16.05 10.62 -15.42
C GLU A 420 16.02 11.90 -16.26
N TYR A 421 15.13 12.00 -17.25
CA TYR A 421 14.95 13.20 -18.08
C TYR A 421 14.41 14.39 -17.26
N ASP A 422 13.42 14.17 -16.38
CA ASP A 422 12.91 15.21 -15.48
C ASP A 422 14.00 15.75 -14.55
N ALA A 423 14.86 14.88 -14.01
CA ALA A 423 15.98 15.29 -13.18
C ALA A 423 17.01 16.11 -13.99
N VAL A 424 17.27 15.73 -15.24
CA VAL A 424 18.13 16.49 -16.15
C VAL A 424 17.54 17.86 -16.43
N LYS A 425 16.27 17.96 -16.78
CA LYS A 425 15.57 19.22 -17.03
C LYS A 425 15.65 20.15 -15.82
N GLN A 426 15.30 19.65 -14.65
CA GLN A 426 15.34 20.44 -13.41
C GLN A 426 16.76 20.91 -13.06
N ASN A 427 17.79 20.10 -13.32
CA ASN A 427 19.18 20.49 -13.12
C ASN A 427 19.58 21.61 -14.06
N ILE A 428 19.18 21.53 -15.35
CA ILE A 428 19.43 22.58 -16.34
C ILE A 428 18.71 23.88 -15.96
N ASP A 429 17.43 23.80 -15.61
CA ASP A 429 16.64 24.94 -15.17
C ASP A 429 17.27 25.64 -13.95
N SER A 430 17.78 24.85 -12.99
CA SER A 430 18.49 25.36 -11.82
C SER A 430 19.83 26.04 -12.16
N ILE A 431 20.52 25.60 -13.21
CA ILE A 431 21.75 26.17 -13.68
C ILE A 431 21.51 27.47 -14.47
N LEU A 432 20.47 27.49 -15.31
CA LEU A 432 20.16 28.62 -16.20
C LEU A 432 19.40 29.75 -15.48
N SER A 433 18.74 29.49 -14.37
CA SER A 433 17.94 30.47 -13.62
C SER A 433 18.42 30.66 -12.19
N PRO A 434 19.68 31.07 -11.96
CA PRO A 434 20.19 31.26 -10.59
C PRO A 434 19.56 32.42 -9.83
N ASN A 435 18.75 33.32 -10.46
CA ASN A 435 18.35 34.61 -9.88
C ASN A 435 16.86 34.96 -9.94
N ARG A 436 15.92 34.03 -10.03
CA ARG A 436 14.49 34.39 -9.96
C ARG A 436 13.99 34.82 -8.56
N GLY A 437 14.78 34.63 -7.52
CA GLY A 437 14.43 35.06 -6.14
C GLY A 437 14.76 36.51 -5.77
N GLN A 438 15.63 37.22 -6.54
CA GLN A 438 16.06 38.57 -6.19
C GLN A 438 15.31 39.70 -6.91
N GLU A 439 14.52 39.43 -7.91
CA GLU A 439 13.75 40.48 -8.62
C GLU A 439 12.37 40.78 -8.01
N GLN A 440 11.82 39.91 -7.17
CA GLN A 440 10.54 40.19 -6.50
C GLN A 440 10.67 41.03 -5.22
N ASP A 441 11.83 41.08 -4.57
CA ASP A 441 12.05 41.92 -3.39
C ASP A 441 12.55 43.36 -3.71
N LYS A 442 12.72 43.70 -4.98
CA LYS A 442 13.08 45.08 -5.40
C LYS A 442 11.92 45.89 -5.95
N ALA A 443 10.69 45.34 -5.96
CA ALA A 443 9.49 45.99 -6.47
C ALA A 443 8.39 46.17 -5.38
N LEU A 444 8.79 46.25 -4.10
CA LEU A 444 7.92 46.65 -2.99
C LEU A 444 8.52 47.82 -2.24
#